data_fc7707dde3de59dd06dd073ac9144f32
#
_entry.id   fc7707dde3de59dd06dd073ac9144f32
#
_cell.length_a   1.000
_cell.length_b   1.000
_cell.length_c   1.000
_cell.angle_alpha   90.00
_cell.angle_beta   90.00
_cell.angle_gamma   90.00
#
_symmetry.space_group_name_H-M   'P 1'
#
loop_
_entity.id
_entity.type
_entity.pdbx_description
1 polymer ?
#
loop_
_entity_poly.entity_id
_entity_poly.type
_entity_poly.pdbx_seq_one_letter_code
_entity_poly.pdbx_strand_id
1 'polypeptide(L)'
;MFNNIPQQLKELNNWLCYDDRDKDYFINLSDEEKGRERKRPRDLKGVALKQWQNKGYSFNECVESIKKGFNSGLGLVLKNNGVIVIDYDKCLKDIEVNDKLGYIKPIFKDADTEANILSDINLLKSYIEISPSNKGLHIVLLSDIKDLFIREPIEIYSYKKYIRFSGNSIFDFDLDYNNEELEQIINKYKIDKTDAKPLKFNDSIFKLFLDKNFKYKNSYTDKQILETMFNSEIGEYLKKLYYNELSDAEYSNYKKEKASEQLKKGIINQDYYNKSVNNIDLTNSGKSFTLIMYLIDFCYGDIQAVKRLFSKSALCKDDYLKPKYLVDNSKYKIDKADYMIKRAIVGTKDSKGNVINQYKNFRL
;
A
#
# COMPACT_ATOMS: atom_id res chain seq x y z
N MET A 1 8.96 17.98 0.82
CA MET A 1 9.62 16.83 1.43
C MET A 1 9.11 16.73 2.86
N PHE A 2 8.79 15.57 3.38
CA PHE A 2 8.29 15.29 4.76
C PHE A 2 6.94 15.93 5.17
N ASN A 3 6.14 16.43 4.23
CA ASN A 3 4.84 17.06 4.57
C ASN A 3 3.86 16.04 5.19
N ASN A 4 3.98 14.77 4.81
CA ASN A 4 3.08 13.70 5.20
C ASN A 4 3.37 13.09 6.58
N ILE A 5 4.46 13.49 7.23
CA ILE A 5 4.71 13.09 8.62
C ILE A 5 3.66 13.75 9.51
N PRO A 6 2.98 13.00 10.42
CA PRO A 6 1.97 13.55 11.32
C PRO A 6 2.48 14.70 12.18
N GLN A 7 1.58 15.66 12.45
CA GLN A 7 1.94 16.86 13.22
C GLN A 7 2.41 16.52 14.63
N GLN A 8 1.80 15.52 15.28
CA GLN A 8 2.20 15.07 16.61
C GLN A 8 3.65 14.59 16.66
N LEU A 9 4.16 13.95 15.60
CA LEU A 9 5.57 13.58 15.51
C LEU A 9 6.46 14.78 15.27
N LYS A 10 6.03 15.75 14.47
CA LYS A 10 6.80 16.98 14.18
C LYS A 10 7.01 17.85 15.44
N GLU A 11 6.11 17.77 16.40
CA GLU A 11 6.19 18.51 17.69
C GLU A 11 7.22 17.92 18.64
N LEU A 12 7.73 16.73 18.38
CA LEU A 12 8.75 16.11 19.20
C LEU A 12 10.13 16.75 18.98
N ASN A 13 10.91 16.83 20.05
CA ASN A 13 12.31 17.31 20.03
C ASN A 13 13.32 16.15 20.09
N ASN A 14 13.02 15.05 19.42
CA ASN A 14 13.89 13.85 19.34
C ASN A 14 14.36 13.54 17.91
N TRP A 15 14.28 14.50 17.02
CA TRP A 15 14.73 14.32 15.64
C TRP A 15 16.25 14.44 15.54
N LEU A 16 16.83 13.62 14.68
CA LEU A 16 18.22 13.70 14.25
C LEU A 16 18.28 13.58 12.75
N CYS A 17 19.40 13.96 12.18
CA CYS A 17 19.61 13.84 10.74
C CYS A 17 20.35 12.56 10.37
N TYR A 18 20.34 12.19 9.10
CA TYR A 18 21.25 11.23 8.48
C TYR A 18 21.72 11.75 7.11
N ASP A 19 22.77 11.12 6.58
CA ASP A 19 23.23 11.43 5.22
C ASP A 19 23.58 10.13 4.52
N ASP A 20 22.77 9.77 3.53
CA ASP A 20 22.92 8.56 2.74
C ASP A 20 23.64 8.78 1.41
N ARG A 21 24.06 10.01 1.12
CA ARG A 21 24.88 10.35 -0.03
C ARG A 21 26.25 9.74 0.10
N ASP A 22 26.85 9.35 -1.01
CA ASP A 22 28.24 8.90 -1.04
C ASP A 22 29.20 10.03 -0.64
N LYS A 23 30.19 9.66 0.11
CA LYS A 23 31.25 10.55 0.58
C LYS A 23 32.59 10.07 0.02
N ASP A 24 33.51 10.98 -0.22
CA ASP A 24 34.85 10.66 -0.77
C ASP A 24 35.57 9.57 0.03
N TYR A 25 35.42 9.59 1.36
CA TYR A 25 36.04 8.57 2.21
C TYR A 25 35.39 7.18 2.12
N PHE A 26 34.21 7.07 1.50
CA PHE A 26 33.54 5.77 1.31
C PHE A 26 34.30 4.87 0.34
N ILE A 27 35.17 5.42 -0.48
CA ILE A 27 35.93 4.64 -1.47
C ILE A 27 36.74 3.49 -0.81
N ASN A 28 37.17 3.70 0.44
CA ASN A 28 37.94 2.75 1.21
C ASN A 28 37.14 1.87 2.15
N LEU A 29 35.80 1.96 2.11
CA LEU A 29 34.89 1.20 2.97
C LEU A 29 34.29 0.02 2.22
N SER A 30 34.08 -1.09 2.92
CA SER A 30 33.23 -2.18 2.43
C SER A 30 31.78 -1.73 2.27
N ASP A 31 30.98 -2.46 1.49
CA ASP A 31 29.58 -2.14 1.29
C ASP A 31 28.77 -2.17 2.60
N GLU A 32 29.13 -3.05 3.53
CA GLU A 32 28.54 -3.12 4.86
C GLU A 32 28.86 -1.85 5.68
N GLU A 33 30.10 -1.40 5.67
CA GLU A 33 30.53 -0.18 6.35
C GLU A 33 29.87 1.07 5.74
N LYS A 34 29.81 1.16 4.41
CA LYS A 34 29.05 2.20 3.70
C LYS A 34 27.58 2.20 4.15
N GLY A 35 26.98 1.02 4.22
CA GLY A 35 25.61 0.87 4.69
C GLY A 35 25.40 1.35 6.12
N ARG A 36 26.35 1.09 7.01
CA ARG A 36 26.31 1.59 8.39
C ARG A 36 26.47 3.11 8.47
N GLU A 37 27.44 3.67 7.72
CA GLU A 37 27.69 5.12 7.70
C GLU A 37 26.50 5.92 7.15
N ARG A 38 25.86 5.45 6.09
CA ARG A 38 24.63 6.07 5.52
C ARG A 38 23.47 6.08 6.52
N LYS A 39 23.41 5.11 7.43
CA LYS A 39 22.33 5.00 8.43
C LYS A 39 22.65 5.73 9.74
N ARG A 40 23.84 6.24 9.90
CA ARG A 40 24.34 6.79 11.17
C ARG A 40 23.65 8.09 11.52
N PRO A 41 23.17 8.25 12.78
CA PRO A 41 22.62 9.52 13.24
C PRO A 41 23.66 10.63 13.20
N ARG A 42 23.23 11.81 12.75
CA ARG A 42 24.07 12.99 12.59
C ARG A 42 23.45 14.21 13.23
N ASP A 43 24.28 15.18 13.58
CA ASP A 43 23.83 16.49 14.02
C ASP A 43 23.38 17.39 12.84
N LEU A 44 22.98 18.62 13.16
CA LEU A 44 22.51 19.60 12.18
C LEU A 44 23.60 20.08 11.20
N LYS A 45 24.87 19.80 11.47
CA LYS A 45 26.02 20.14 10.63
C LYS A 45 26.54 18.92 9.83
N GLY A 46 25.84 17.78 9.92
CA GLY A 46 26.21 16.54 9.22
C GLY A 46 27.32 15.74 9.92
N VAL A 47 27.66 16.07 11.17
CA VAL A 47 28.67 15.32 11.95
C VAL A 47 28.04 14.09 12.57
N ALA A 48 28.66 12.92 12.38
CA ALA A 48 28.18 11.66 12.95
C ALA A 48 28.23 11.64 14.47
N LEU A 49 27.13 11.22 15.08
CA LEU A 49 26.99 11.19 16.54
C LEU A 49 27.36 9.80 17.09
N LYS A 50 28.29 9.76 18.06
CA LYS A 50 28.66 8.52 18.78
C LYS A 50 27.65 8.15 19.87
N GLN A 51 27.13 9.14 20.58
CA GLN A 51 26.14 9.00 21.66
C GLN A 51 24.89 9.80 21.32
N TRP A 52 24.06 9.22 20.48
CA TRP A 52 22.88 9.88 19.93
C TRP A 52 21.60 9.68 20.76
N GLN A 53 21.57 8.69 21.67
CA GLN A 53 20.34 8.27 22.38
C GLN A 53 19.71 9.41 23.19
N ASN A 54 20.53 10.29 23.74
CA ASN A 54 20.08 11.44 24.55
C ASN A 54 20.04 12.76 23.75
N LYS A 55 20.35 12.71 22.45
CA LYS A 55 20.31 13.87 21.56
C LYS A 55 18.93 14.00 20.91
N GLY A 56 18.65 15.19 20.41
CA GLY A 56 17.45 15.49 19.62
C GLY A 56 17.38 16.97 19.32
N TYR A 57 16.81 17.25 18.18
CA TYR A 57 16.51 18.58 17.67
C TYR A 57 15.02 18.64 17.35
N SER A 58 14.50 19.81 17.12
CA SER A 58 13.17 19.98 16.57
C SER A 58 13.13 19.48 15.12
N PHE A 59 11.96 19.09 14.66
CA PHE A 59 11.72 18.69 13.27
C PHE A 59 12.19 19.78 12.30
N ASN A 60 11.85 21.05 12.58
CA ASN A 60 12.18 22.18 11.71
C ASN A 60 13.69 22.42 11.59
N GLU A 61 14.46 22.28 12.68
CA GLU A 61 15.92 22.40 12.63
C GLU A 61 16.52 21.34 11.72
N CYS A 62 16.03 20.08 11.80
CA CYS A 62 16.48 19.00 10.91
C CYS A 62 16.11 19.28 9.44
N VAL A 63 14.91 19.76 9.17
CA VAL A 63 14.49 20.13 7.81
C VAL A 63 15.35 21.28 7.26
N GLU A 64 15.67 22.29 8.05
CA GLU A 64 16.56 23.37 7.62
C GLU A 64 18.00 22.89 7.37
N SER A 65 18.50 21.94 8.17
CA SER A 65 19.79 21.30 7.92
C SER A 65 19.82 20.58 6.56
N ILE A 66 18.75 19.88 6.20
CA ILE A 66 18.62 19.18 4.92
C ILE A 66 18.54 20.21 3.78
N LYS A 67 17.76 21.26 3.91
CA LYS A 67 17.67 22.34 2.90
C LYS A 67 19.03 23.02 2.63
N LYS A 68 19.85 23.16 3.68
CA LYS A 68 21.21 23.69 3.57
C LYS A 68 22.23 22.69 3.00
N GLY A 69 21.81 21.46 2.72
CA GLY A 69 22.67 20.43 2.14
C GLY A 69 23.61 19.75 3.12
N PHE A 70 23.50 19.99 4.44
CA PHE A 70 24.38 19.32 5.42
C PHE A 70 24.00 17.85 5.60
N ASN A 71 22.74 17.51 5.46
CA ASN A 71 22.19 16.17 5.60
C ASN A 71 21.24 15.83 4.45
N SER A 72 20.88 14.56 4.25
CA SER A 72 19.95 14.11 3.21
C SER A 72 18.58 13.72 3.75
N GLY A 73 18.48 13.38 5.02
CA GLY A 73 17.23 12.95 5.61
C GLY A 73 17.22 13.08 7.14
N LEU A 74 16.08 12.74 7.72
CA LEU A 74 15.83 12.83 9.15
C LEU A 74 15.30 11.52 9.71
N GLY A 75 15.39 11.35 11.02
CA GLY A 75 14.84 10.21 11.75
C GLY A 75 14.58 10.56 13.19
N LEU A 76 13.80 9.72 13.84
CA LEU A 76 13.35 9.90 15.22
C LEU A 76 14.10 8.99 16.18
N VAL A 77 14.53 9.55 17.30
CA VAL A 77 15.06 8.78 18.44
C VAL A 77 13.90 8.37 19.33
N LEU A 78 13.67 7.07 19.46
CA LEU A 78 12.65 6.55 20.35
C LEU A 78 13.13 6.62 21.79
N LYS A 79 12.37 7.31 22.65
CA LYS A 79 12.73 7.63 24.05
C LYS A 79 11.71 7.11 25.06
N ASN A 80 10.95 6.09 24.72
CA ASN A 80 9.89 5.54 25.58
C ASN A 80 8.82 6.59 25.97
N ASN A 81 8.52 7.48 25.05
CA ASN A 81 7.64 8.63 25.23
C ASN A 81 6.26 8.43 24.58
N GLY A 82 5.83 7.19 24.46
CA GLY A 82 4.53 6.82 23.88
C GLY A 82 4.58 6.54 22.39
N VAL A 83 5.64 6.88 21.67
CA VAL A 83 5.78 6.54 20.25
C VAL A 83 6.34 5.14 20.10
N ILE A 84 5.61 4.32 19.35
CA ILE A 84 6.00 2.96 18.97
C ILE A 84 6.21 2.93 17.45
N VAL A 85 7.23 2.22 17.03
CA VAL A 85 7.45 1.91 15.61
C VAL A 85 7.50 0.40 15.40
N ILE A 86 6.69 -0.07 14.46
CA ILE A 86 6.76 -1.42 13.91
C ILE A 86 7.50 -1.31 12.58
N ASP A 87 8.62 -2.02 12.45
CA ASP A 87 9.48 -2.01 11.26
C ASP A 87 9.40 -3.38 10.57
N TYR A 88 8.80 -3.40 9.39
CA TYR A 88 8.74 -4.56 8.51
C TYR A 88 9.91 -4.50 7.53
N ASP A 89 11.09 -4.94 7.97
CA ASP A 89 12.30 -4.90 7.12
C ASP A 89 12.20 -5.92 5.98
N LYS A 90 12.68 -5.52 4.80
CA LYS A 90 12.75 -6.36 3.58
C LYS A 90 11.44 -7.04 3.18
N CYS A 91 10.32 -6.43 3.51
CA CYS A 91 8.99 -6.93 3.12
C CYS A 91 8.62 -6.56 1.67
N LEU A 92 9.28 -5.55 1.09
CA LEU A 92 9.04 -5.09 -0.26
C LEU A 92 10.05 -5.66 -1.24
N LYS A 93 9.56 -6.07 -2.40
CA LYS A 93 10.36 -6.43 -3.56
C LYS A 93 10.80 -5.17 -4.31
N ASP A 94 9.87 -4.23 -4.48
CA ASP A 94 10.06 -2.98 -5.22
C ASP A 94 9.04 -1.92 -4.80
N ILE A 95 9.17 -0.73 -5.35
CA ILE A 95 8.17 0.34 -5.29
C ILE A 95 7.88 0.82 -6.72
N GLU A 96 6.62 1.11 -7.00
CA GLU A 96 6.20 1.76 -8.22
C GLU A 96 5.98 3.25 -7.92
N VAL A 97 6.72 4.12 -8.61
CA VAL A 97 6.60 5.57 -8.48
C VAL A 97 5.93 6.13 -9.70
N ASN A 98 4.87 6.87 -9.51
CA ASN A 98 4.24 7.65 -10.57
C ASN A 98 4.47 9.13 -10.30
N ASP A 99 5.53 9.68 -10.88
CA ASP A 99 5.93 11.08 -10.67
C ASP A 99 4.87 12.09 -11.11
N LYS A 100 4.09 11.76 -12.14
CA LYS A 100 3.01 12.64 -12.62
C LYS A 100 1.87 12.76 -11.61
N LEU A 101 1.73 11.72 -10.83
CA LEU A 101 0.64 11.58 -9.88
C LEU A 101 1.11 11.69 -8.40
N GLY A 102 2.41 11.84 -8.14
CA GLY A 102 3.00 11.93 -6.79
C GLY A 102 2.73 10.71 -5.91
N TYR A 103 2.54 9.55 -6.54
CA TYR A 103 2.08 8.34 -5.89
C TYR A 103 3.20 7.30 -5.81
N ILE A 104 3.32 6.67 -4.66
CA ILE A 104 4.25 5.58 -4.41
C ILE A 104 3.45 4.35 -3.95
N LYS A 105 3.65 3.23 -4.66
CA LYS A 105 2.97 1.97 -4.42
C LYS A 105 3.98 0.91 -3.98
N PRO A 106 3.78 0.28 -2.81
CA PRO A 106 4.61 -0.82 -2.38
C PRO A 106 4.33 -2.08 -3.23
N ILE A 107 5.38 -2.79 -3.61
CA ILE A 107 5.32 -4.11 -4.21
C ILE A 107 5.90 -5.11 -3.20
N PHE A 108 5.04 -5.90 -2.58
CA PHE A 108 5.46 -6.88 -1.59
C PHE A 108 6.23 -8.04 -2.22
N LYS A 109 7.08 -8.68 -1.45
CA LYS A 109 7.91 -9.79 -1.93
C LYS A 109 7.10 -11.03 -2.28
N ASP A 110 5.99 -11.28 -1.56
CA ASP A 110 5.07 -12.39 -1.78
C ASP A 110 3.68 -12.07 -1.21
N ALA A 111 2.68 -12.86 -1.60
CA ALA A 111 1.29 -12.64 -1.22
C ALA A 111 1.02 -12.88 0.27
N ASP A 112 1.76 -13.77 0.92
CA ASP A 112 1.58 -14.07 2.35
C ASP A 112 2.11 -12.92 3.19
N THR A 113 3.26 -12.35 2.83
CA THR A 113 3.82 -11.13 3.44
C THR A 113 2.84 -9.98 3.29
N GLU A 114 2.30 -9.75 2.09
CA GLU A 114 1.29 -8.73 1.82
C GLU A 114 0.07 -8.91 2.72
N ALA A 115 -0.54 -10.10 2.73
CA ALA A 115 -1.74 -10.38 3.50
C ALA A 115 -1.53 -10.16 5.02
N ASN A 116 -0.39 -10.57 5.55
CA ASN A 116 -0.06 -10.42 6.96
C ASN A 116 0.10 -8.95 7.35
N ILE A 117 0.87 -8.18 6.57
CA ILE A 117 1.10 -6.76 6.83
C ILE A 117 -0.18 -5.95 6.68
N LEU A 118 -0.99 -6.23 5.65
CA LEU A 118 -2.28 -5.56 5.48
C LEU A 118 -3.26 -5.86 6.62
N SER A 119 -3.23 -7.07 7.17
CA SER A 119 -4.00 -7.40 8.37
C SER A 119 -3.59 -6.54 9.56
N ASP A 120 -2.28 -6.33 9.75
CA ASP A 120 -1.74 -5.51 10.84
C ASP A 120 -2.06 -4.02 10.63
N ILE A 121 -1.93 -3.53 9.41
CA ILE A 121 -2.34 -2.18 9.01
C ILE A 121 -3.82 -1.95 9.31
N ASN A 122 -4.68 -2.90 8.93
CA ASN A 122 -6.12 -2.81 9.18
C ASN A 122 -6.46 -2.78 10.68
N LEU A 123 -5.69 -3.49 11.48
CA LEU A 123 -5.87 -3.52 12.92
C LEU A 123 -5.45 -2.18 13.55
N LEU A 124 -4.29 -1.65 13.17
CA LEU A 124 -3.69 -0.48 13.80
C LEU A 124 -4.20 0.87 13.26
N LYS A 125 -4.48 0.98 11.97
CA LYS A 125 -4.99 2.21 11.30
C LYS A 125 -4.23 3.49 11.67
N SER A 126 -2.92 3.39 11.86
CA SER A 126 -2.06 4.51 12.24
C SER A 126 -1.10 4.89 11.10
N TYR A 127 -0.27 5.89 11.29
CA TYR A 127 0.64 6.40 10.25
C TYR A 127 1.56 5.32 9.69
N ILE A 128 1.62 5.22 8.37
CA ILE A 128 2.41 4.22 7.66
C ILE A 128 3.22 4.88 6.55
N GLU A 129 4.49 4.53 6.47
CA GLU A 129 5.35 4.98 5.39
C GLU A 129 6.20 3.85 4.80
N ILE A 130 6.62 4.02 3.56
CA ILE A 130 7.70 3.23 2.99
C ILE A 130 9.02 3.65 3.65
N SER A 131 9.80 2.70 4.14
CA SER A 131 11.08 3.02 4.76
C SER A 131 12.05 3.71 3.79
N PRO A 132 13.00 4.53 4.25
CA PRO A 132 13.95 5.21 3.35
C PRO A 132 14.81 4.27 2.48
N SER A 133 14.84 2.99 2.78
CA SER A 133 15.54 2.00 1.96
C SER A 133 14.72 1.51 0.76
N ASN A 134 13.44 1.85 0.67
CA ASN A 134 12.46 1.34 -0.28
C ASN A 134 12.27 -0.20 -0.20
N LYS A 135 12.74 -0.84 0.87
CA LYS A 135 12.67 -2.30 1.05
C LYS A 135 11.74 -2.74 2.18
N GLY A 136 11.24 -1.82 2.95
CA GLY A 136 10.40 -2.09 4.14
C GLY A 136 9.33 -1.05 4.36
N LEU A 137 8.54 -1.26 5.40
CA LEU A 137 7.47 -0.36 5.85
C LEU A 137 7.66 -0.04 7.33
N HIS A 138 7.34 1.18 7.72
CA HIS A 138 7.19 1.57 9.11
C HIS A 138 5.72 1.85 9.40
N ILE A 139 5.17 1.24 10.46
CA ILE A 139 3.92 1.68 11.08
C ILE A 139 4.31 2.42 12.35
N VAL A 140 3.82 3.63 12.51
CA VAL A 140 4.08 4.45 13.70
C VAL A 140 2.77 4.71 14.41
N LEU A 141 2.73 4.47 15.71
CA LEU A 141 1.53 4.61 16.54
C LEU A 141 1.89 5.17 17.93
N LEU A 142 0.86 5.58 18.68
CA LEU A 142 0.97 5.94 20.08
C LEU A 142 0.50 4.78 20.95
N SER A 143 1.20 4.54 22.08
CA SER A 143 0.80 3.53 23.06
C SER A 143 1.44 3.80 24.42
N ASP A 144 0.78 3.35 25.49
CA ASP A 144 1.33 3.35 26.85
C ASP A 144 2.29 2.18 27.12
N ILE A 145 2.34 1.22 26.20
CA ILE A 145 3.22 0.06 26.33
C ILE A 145 4.67 0.54 26.20
N LYS A 146 5.47 0.24 27.23
CA LYS A 146 6.86 0.69 27.32
C LYS A 146 7.84 -0.45 27.15
N ASP A 147 9.10 -0.09 26.99
CA ASP A 147 10.25 -1.00 26.98
C ASP A 147 10.17 -2.08 25.88
N LEU A 148 9.52 -1.76 24.75
CA LEU A 148 9.45 -2.64 23.61
C LEU A 148 10.76 -2.59 22.82
N PHE A 149 11.39 -3.76 22.70
CA PHE A 149 12.58 -3.97 21.89
C PHE A 149 12.55 -5.39 21.31
N ILE A 150 11.64 -5.61 20.35
CA ILE A 150 11.41 -6.89 19.68
C ILE A 150 12.13 -6.85 18.34
N ARG A 151 12.81 -7.93 17.95
CA ARG A 151 13.61 -8.00 16.72
C ARG A 151 13.16 -9.07 15.75
N GLU A 152 12.44 -10.06 16.20
CA GLU A 152 11.98 -11.18 15.34
C GLU A 152 10.61 -11.67 15.82
N PRO A 153 9.74 -12.08 14.89
CA PRO A 153 9.88 -12.07 13.41
C PRO A 153 9.65 -10.71 12.77
N ILE A 154 9.19 -9.71 13.50
CA ILE A 154 9.12 -8.29 13.12
C ILE A 154 9.81 -7.43 14.17
N GLU A 155 10.23 -6.24 13.78
CA GLU A 155 10.87 -5.32 14.71
C GLU A 155 9.82 -4.37 15.32
N ILE A 156 9.73 -4.32 16.68
CA ILE A 156 8.84 -3.38 17.39
C ILE A 156 9.66 -2.64 18.45
N TYR A 157 9.64 -1.31 18.39
CA TYR A 157 10.48 -0.47 19.22
C TYR A 157 9.72 0.68 19.86
N SER A 158 9.97 0.93 21.17
CA SER A 158 9.56 2.14 21.90
C SER A 158 10.75 2.96 22.38
N TYR A 159 11.98 2.39 22.43
CA TYR A 159 13.15 3.05 22.99
C TYR A 159 14.47 2.52 22.40
N LYS A 160 15.57 3.27 22.68
CA LYS A 160 16.94 2.90 22.26
C LYS A 160 17.12 2.61 20.77
N LYS A 161 16.21 3.08 19.94
CA LYS A 161 16.29 2.94 18.48
C LYS A 161 16.23 4.31 17.82
N TYR A 162 16.99 4.46 16.77
CA TYR A 162 16.90 5.57 15.83
C TYR A 162 16.23 5.04 14.56
N ILE A 163 15.08 5.59 14.21
CA ILE A 163 14.29 5.21 13.03
C ILE A 163 14.39 6.34 12.03
N ARG A 164 14.83 6.02 10.81
CA ARG A 164 14.86 6.97 9.70
C ARG A 164 13.48 7.09 9.09
N PHE A 165 13.08 8.30 8.75
CA PHE A 165 11.78 8.58 8.12
C PHE A 165 11.96 9.01 6.67
N SER A 166 11.10 8.52 5.80
CA SER A 166 11.02 8.95 4.39
C SER A 166 10.00 10.06 4.19
N GLY A 167 8.93 10.07 4.97
CA GLY A 167 7.73 10.86 4.71
C GLY A 167 6.88 10.36 3.54
N ASN A 168 7.22 9.20 2.96
CA ASN A 168 6.48 8.57 1.87
C ASN A 168 5.33 7.72 2.44
N SER A 169 4.32 8.40 2.96
CA SER A 169 3.11 7.76 3.48
C SER A 169 2.33 7.10 2.36
N ILE A 170 1.87 5.87 2.58
CA ILE A 170 1.05 5.10 1.64
C ILE A 170 -0.45 5.17 1.93
N PHE A 171 -0.83 5.60 3.13
CA PHE A 171 -2.21 5.82 3.54
C PHE A 171 -2.37 7.16 4.25
N ASP A 172 -3.57 7.72 4.22
CA ASP A 172 -3.91 8.99 4.90
C ASP A 172 -4.40 8.73 6.33
N PHE A 173 -3.62 7.95 7.08
CA PHE A 173 -3.84 7.76 8.51
C PHE A 173 -3.01 8.76 9.29
N ASP A 174 -3.63 9.40 10.26
CA ASP A 174 -2.93 10.13 11.30
C ASP A 174 -2.29 9.15 12.32
N LEU A 175 -1.48 9.70 13.22
CA LEU A 175 -0.93 8.95 14.31
C LEU A 175 -2.06 8.62 15.30
N ASP A 176 -2.31 7.33 15.53
CA ASP A 176 -3.40 6.87 16.40
C ASP A 176 -2.88 6.13 17.63
N TYR A 177 -3.74 6.06 18.65
CA TYR A 177 -3.45 5.46 19.94
C TYR A 177 -3.99 4.03 20.02
N ASN A 178 -3.11 3.04 20.15
CA ASN A 178 -3.42 1.64 19.91
C ASN A 178 -2.75 0.72 20.96
N ASN A 179 -3.35 0.58 22.13
CA ASN A 179 -2.81 -0.32 23.17
C ASN A 179 -3.23 -1.78 22.93
N GLU A 180 -4.53 -2.01 22.78
CA GLU A 180 -5.09 -3.36 22.64
C GLU A 180 -4.68 -4.01 21.31
N GLU A 181 -4.70 -3.23 20.24
CA GLU A 181 -4.30 -3.67 18.91
C GLU A 181 -2.82 -3.99 18.86
N LEU A 182 -1.98 -3.18 19.50
CA LEU A 182 -0.55 -3.44 19.59
C LEU A 182 -0.27 -4.71 20.41
N GLU A 183 -0.99 -4.96 21.49
CA GLU A 183 -0.88 -6.23 22.24
C GLU A 183 -1.26 -7.44 21.39
N GLN A 184 -2.29 -7.32 20.55
CA GLN A 184 -2.66 -8.37 19.60
C GLN A 184 -1.54 -8.63 18.59
N ILE A 185 -0.90 -7.59 18.05
CA ILE A 185 0.29 -7.71 17.17
C ILE A 185 1.44 -8.40 17.90
N ILE A 186 1.77 -7.95 19.13
CA ILE A 186 2.84 -8.53 19.93
C ILE A 186 2.57 -10.02 20.18
N ASN A 187 1.35 -10.37 20.54
CA ASN A 187 0.97 -11.76 20.79
C ASN A 187 0.99 -12.59 19.49
N LYS A 188 0.46 -12.07 18.38
CA LYS A 188 0.51 -12.72 17.07
C LYS A 188 1.94 -13.13 16.71
N TYR A 189 2.92 -12.25 16.92
CA TYR A 189 4.30 -12.50 16.53
C TYR A 189 5.17 -13.16 17.62
N LYS A 190 4.74 -13.19 18.88
CA LYS A 190 5.43 -13.93 19.96
C LYS A 190 5.02 -15.40 20.00
N ILE A 191 3.79 -15.72 19.65
CA ILE A 191 3.22 -17.07 19.87
C ILE A 191 3.69 -18.05 18.84
N ASP A 192 4.39 -17.63 17.73
CA ASP A 192 4.53 -18.67 16.85
C ASP A 192 5.62 -18.90 15.90
N LYS A 193 6.26 -20.00 16.17
CA LYS A 193 6.96 -20.81 15.16
C LYS A 193 6.19 -22.07 14.72
N THR A 194 4.99 -22.33 15.22
CA THR A 194 4.38 -23.65 15.01
C THR A 194 3.03 -23.71 14.31
N ASP A 195 2.17 -22.67 14.28
CA ASP A 195 0.81 -22.84 13.78
C ASP A 195 0.14 -21.66 13.05
N ALA A 196 0.87 -20.66 12.58
CA ALA A 196 0.29 -19.62 11.76
C ALA A 196 -0.12 -20.17 10.39
N LYS A 197 -1.35 -20.67 10.30
CA LYS A 197 -1.97 -20.88 8.98
C LYS A 197 -2.01 -19.52 8.28
N PRO A 198 -1.50 -19.42 7.03
CA PRO A 198 -1.55 -18.16 6.29
C PRO A 198 -2.98 -17.64 6.32
N LEU A 199 -3.14 -16.39 6.73
CA LEU A 199 -4.43 -15.71 6.68
C LEU A 199 -4.90 -15.79 5.24
N LYS A 200 -5.96 -16.57 5.00
CA LYS A 200 -6.57 -16.63 3.68
C LYS A 200 -6.97 -15.20 3.32
N PHE A 201 -6.52 -14.74 2.16
CA PHE A 201 -6.96 -13.49 1.55
C PHE A 201 -8.48 -13.43 1.65
N ASN A 202 -9.00 -12.74 2.62
CA ASN A 202 -10.41 -12.80 2.96
C ASN A 202 -11.01 -11.38 3.07
N ASP A 203 -12.29 -11.35 3.36
CA ASP A 203 -13.13 -10.16 3.46
C ASP A 203 -12.59 -9.04 4.36
N SER A 204 -11.59 -9.26 5.19
CA SER A 204 -11.01 -8.24 6.06
C SER A 204 -10.34 -7.10 5.26
N ILE A 205 -9.68 -7.42 4.15
CA ILE A 205 -9.09 -6.39 3.26
C ILE A 205 -10.19 -5.56 2.62
N PHE A 206 -11.26 -6.20 2.15
CA PHE A 206 -12.38 -5.46 1.57
C PHE A 206 -13.11 -4.60 2.61
N LYS A 207 -13.20 -5.05 3.87
CA LYS A 207 -13.73 -4.24 4.97
C LYS A 207 -12.89 -2.99 5.23
N LEU A 208 -11.56 -3.10 5.10
CA LEU A 208 -10.68 -1.95 5.17
C LEU A 208 -11.06 -0.87 4.13
N PHE A 209 -11.32 -1.28 2.89
CA PHE A 209 -11.71 -0.36 1.81
C PHE A 209 -13.14 0.16 1.90
N LEU A 210 -14.02 -0.53 2.60
CA LEU A 210 -15.37 -0.05 2.88
C LEU A 210 -15.43 0.93 4.06
N ASP A 211 -14.37 1.01 4.86
CA ASP A 211 -14.29 1.99 5.94
C ASP A 211 -14.27 3.40 5.34
N LYS A 212 -15.26 4.21 5.68
CA LYS A 212 -15.39 5.59 5.17
C LYS A 212 -14.22 6.49 5.58
N ASN A 213 -13.47 6.10 6.60
CA ASN A 213 -12.28 6.81 7.09
C ASN A 213 -11.02 6.37 6.37
N PHE A 214 -11.07 5.29 5.59
CA PHE A 214 -9.95 4.85 4.77
C PHE A 214 -9.83 5.76 3.55
N LYS A 215 -8.87 6.65 3.56
CA LYS A 215 -8.57 7.52 2.42
C LYS A 215 -7.19 7.15 1.89
N TYR A 216 -7.14 6.71 0.64
CA TYR A 216 -5.90 6.81 -0.10
C TYR A 216 -5.49 8.26 -0.18
N LYS A 217 -4.22 8.54 0.05
CA LYS A 217 -3.65 9.86 -0.14
C LYS A 217 -3.49 10.19 -1.63
N ASN A 218 -4.56 10.00 -2.36
CA ASN A 218 -4.59 10.28 -3.79
C ASN A 218 -5.16 11.68 -3.97
N SER A 219 -4.30 12.63 -4.25
CA SER A 219 -4.66 14.02 -4.52
C SER A 219 -5.29 14.21 -5.90
N TYR A 220 -5.61 13.12 -6.63
CA TYR A 220 -6.13 13.22 -8.00
C TYR A 220 -7.62 13.45 -8.03
N THR A 221 -7.96 14.40 -8.84
CA THR A 221 -9.35 14.62 -9.25
C THR A 221 -9.79 13.48 -10.18
N ASP A 222 -11.06 13.16 -10.17
CA ASP A 222 -11.67 12.22 -11.12
C ASP A 222 -11.29 12.52 -12.58
N LYS A 223 -11.17 13.82 -12.92
CA LYS A 223 -10.75 14.26 -14.24
C LYS A 223 -9.33 13.80 -14.59
N GLN A 224 -8.38 14.01 -13.68
CA GLN A 224 -6.99 13.58 -13.90
C GLN A 224 -6.86 12.06 -14.04
N ILE A 225 -7.61 11.30 -13.23
CA ILE A 225 -7.64 9.83 -13.34
C ILE A 225 -8.15 9.41 -14.72
N LEU A 226 -9.29 9.97 -15.16
CA LEU A 226 -9.85 9.64 -16.48
C LEU A 226 -8.95 10.09 -17.63
N GLU A 227 -8.32 11.26 -17.54
CA GLU A 227 -7.35 11.73 -18.53
C GLU A 227 -6.15 10.78 -18.63
N THR A 228 -5.61 10.33 -17.49
CA THR A 228 -4.52 9.34 -17.48
C THR A 228 -4.95 8.01 -18.08
N MET A 229 -6.14 7.55 -17.73
CA MET A 229 -6.71 6.30 -18.26
C MET A 229 -6.92 6.38 -19.78
N PHE A 230 -7.49 7.47 -20.29
CA PHE A 230 -7.81 7.63 -21.71
C PHE A 230 -6.60 7.99 -22.58
N ASN A 231 -5.51 8.47 -21.99
CA ASN A 231 -4.24 8.72 -22.67
C ASN A 231 -3.23 7.54 -22.54
N SER A 232 -3.63 6.42 -21.94
CA SER A 232 -2.80 5.23 -21.85
C SER A 232 -2.71 4.50 -23.22
N GLU A 233 -1.79 3.55 -23.34
CA GLU A 233 -1.62 2.72 -24.54
C GLU A 233 -2.93 2.07 -25.04
N ILE A 234 -3.82 1.73 -24.11
CA ILE A 234 -5.15 1.16 -24.40
C ILE A 234 -6.29 2.15 -24.18
N GLY A 235 -5.95 3.45 -24.15
CA GLY A 235 -6.88 4.51 -23.74
C GLY A 235 -8.13 4.61 -24.58
N GLU A 236 -8.03 4.44 -25.90
CA GLU A 236 -9.19 4.47 -26.81
C GLU A 236 -10.18 3.32 -26.50
N TYR A 237 -9.67 2.12 -26.23
CA TYR A 237 -10.50 1.01 -25.78
C TYR A 237 -11.19 1.31 -24.44
N LEU A 238 -10.44 1.84 -23.46
CA LEU A 238 -10.97 2.16 -22.14
C LEU A 238 -12.01 3.28 -22.18
N LYS A 239 -11.80 4.27 -23.06
CA LYS A 239 -12.75 5.34 -23.29
C LYS A 239 -14.07 4.81 -23.86
N LYS A 240 -14.02 3.99 -24.91
CA LYS A 240 -15.20 3.33 -25.47
C LYS A 240 -15.89 2.43 -24.44
N LEU A 241 -15.12 1.69 -23.64
CA LEU A 241 -15.67 0.86 -22.56
C LEU A 241 -16.39 1.70 -21.51
N TYR A 242 -15.80 2.83 -21.09
CA TYR A 242 -16.35 3.73 -20.08
C TYR A 242 -17.70 4.35 -20.54
N TYR A 243 -17.79 4.73 -21.79
CA TYR A 243 -19.00 5.31 -22.42
C TYR A 243 -19.95 4.26 -22.98
N ASN A 244 -19.66 2.96 -22.81
CA ASN A 244 -20.43 1.83 -23.36
C ASN A 244 -20.60 1.89 -24.88
N GLU A 245 -19.59 2.34 -25.59
CA GLU A 245 -19.54 2.47 -27.05
C GLU A 245 -18.88 1.27 -27.74
N LEU A 246 -18.35 0.30 -26.97
CA LEU A 246 -17.77 -0.92 -27.53
C LEU A 246 -18.86 -1.87 -28.03
N SER A 247 -18.78 -2.27 -29.28
CA SER A 247 -19.53 -3.40 -29.79
C SER A 247 -19.10 -4.71 -29.14
N ASP A 248 -19.96 -5.72 -29.16
CA ASP A 248 -19.63 -7.04 -28.60
C ASP A 248 -18.45 -7.70 -29.33
N ALA A 249 -18.32 -7.41 -30.64
CA ALA A 249 -17.20 -7.91 -31.43
C ALA A 249 -15.86 -7.27 -31.00
N GLU A 250 -15.81 -5.94 -30.87
CA GLU A 250 -14.61 -5.23 -30.41
C GLU A 250 -14.20 -5.69 -29.01
N TYR A 251 -15.17 -5.79 -28.09
CA TYR A 251 -14.93 -6.26 -26.75
C TYR A 251 -14.40 -7.70 -26.73
N SER A 252 -15.03 -8.60 -27.49
CA SER A 252 -14.60 -10.00 -27.61
C SER A 252 -13.19 -10.12 -28.18
N ASN A 253 -12.88 -9.38 -29.26
CA ASN A 253 -11.57 -9.41 -29.90
C ASN A 253 -10.47 -8.94 -28.92
N TYR A 254 -10.69 -7.84 -28.22
CA TYR A 254 -9.74 -7.37 -27.21
C TYR A 254 -9.49 -8.40 -26.11
N LYS A 255 -10.52 -9.05 -25.59
CA LYS A 255 -10.38 -10.09 -24.55
C LYS A 255 -9.57 -11.28 -25.06
N LYS A 256 -9.78 -11.71 -26.31
CA LYS A 256 -9.03 -12.80 -26.96
C LYS A 256 -7.56 -12.43 -27.17
N GLU A 257 -7.28 -11.21 -27.63
CA GLU A 257 -5.91 -10.71 -27.81
C GLU A 257 -5.15 -10.69 -26.48
N LYS A 258 -5.76 -10.15 -25.43
CA LYS A 258 -5.16 -10.15 -24.07
C LYS A 258 -4.91 -11.56 -23.53
N ALA A 259 -5.83 -12.48 -23.71
CA ALA A 259 -5.64 -13.88 -23.32
C ALA A 259 -4.49 -14.53 -24.10
N SER A 260 -4.39 -14.26 -25.42
CA SER A 260 -3.30 -14.74 -26.28
C SER A 260 -1.94 -14.19 -25.84
N GLU A 261 -1.88 -12.91 -25.51
CA GLU A 261 -0.67 -12.27 -24.98
C GLU A 261 -0.23 -12.90 -23.65
N GLN A 262 -1.17 -13.14 -22.74
CA GLN A 262 -0.89 -13.80 -21.46
C GLN A 262 -0.42 -15.25 -21.63
N LEU A 263 -0.98 -15.98 -22.58
CA LEU A 263 -0.52 -17.32 -22.93
C LEU A 263 0.92 -17.30 -23.46
N LYS A 264 1.23 -16.40 -24.40
CA LYS A 264 2.58 -16.24 -24.96
C LYS A 264 3.62 -15.88 -23.88
N LYS A 265 3.23 -15.09 -22.87
CA LYS A 265 4.07 -14.74 -21.72
C LYS A 265 4.14 -15.83 -20.64
N GLY A 266 3.46 -16.94 -20.80
CA GLY A 266 3.41 -18.03 -19.81
C GLY A 266 2.65 -17.66 -18.52
N ILE A 267 1.87 -16.58 -18.54
CA ILE A 267 1.08 -16.12 -17.39
C ILE A 267 -0.11 -17.05 -17.15
N ILE A 268 -0.69 -17.56 -18.23
CA ILE A 268 -1.78 -18.55 -18.22
C ILE A 268 -1.37 -19.78 -19.04
N ASN A 269 -1.95 -20.93 -18.71
CA ASN A 269 -1.78 -22.15 -19.50
C ASN A 269 -2.83 -22.28 -20.61
N GLN A 270 -2.67 -23.27 -21.50
CA GLN A 270 -3.55 -23.49 -22.66
C GLN A 270 -5.01 -23.77 -22.24
N ASP A 271 -5.23 -24.51 -21.16
CA ASP A 271 -6.59 -24.82 -20.68
C ASP A 271 -7.31 -23.57 -20.18
N TYR A 272 -6.59 -22.71 -19.47
CA TYR A 272 -7.15 -21.43 -19.01
C TYR A 272 -7.43 -20.49 -20.18
N TYR A 273 -6.53 -20.45 -21.18
CA TYR A 273 -6.74 -19.69 -22.43
C TYR A 273 -8.02 -20.13 -23.13
N ASN A 274 -8.18 -21.44 -23.37
CA ASN A 274 -9.35 -21.99 -24.02
C ASN A 274 -10.65 -21.64 -23.28
N LYS A 275 -10.66 -21.74 -21.96
CA LYS A 275 -11.81 -21.32 -21.15
C LYS A 275 -12.09 -19.82 -21.25
N SER A 276 -11.05 -19.00 -21.24
CA SER A 276 -11.17 -17.53 -21.28
C SER A 276 -11.73 -17.02 -22.60
N VAL A 277 -11.33 -17.61 -23.73
CA VAL A 277 -11.78 -17.17 -25.06
C VAL A 277 -13.15 -17.71 -25.44
N ASN A 278 -13.54 -18.87 -24.90
CA ASN A 278 -14.83 -19.50 -25.18
C ASN A 278 -15.98 -19.01 -24.29
N ASN A 279 -15.67 -18.39 -23.15
CA ASN A 279 -16.64 -17.95 -22.15
C ASN A 279 -16.56 -16.44 -21.87
N ILE A 280 -16.38 -15.62 -22.91
CA ILE A 280 -16.36 -14.16 -22.74
C ILE A 280 -17.78 -13.69 -22.40
N ASP A 281 -17.93 -13.07 -21.24
CA ASP A 281 -19.19 -12.47 -20.80
C ASP A 281 -19.43 -11.14 -21.53
N LEU A 282 -20.21 -11.19 -22.58
CA LEU A 282 -20.58 -10.03 -23.41
C LEU A 282 -21.68 -9.17 -22.78
N THR A 283 -22.24 -9.60 -21.65
CA THR A 283 -23.27 -8.83 -20.97
C THR A 283 -22.75 -7.51 -20.42
N ASN A 284 -23.66 -6.61 -20.13
CA ASN A 284 -23.32 -5.37 -19.44
C ASN A 284 -22.59 -5.61 -18.09
N SER A 285 -22.88 -6.74 -17.41
CA SER A 285 -22.18 -7.16 -16.20
C SER A 285 -20.72 -7.52 -16.46
N GLY A 286 -20.42 -8.24 -17.55
CA GLY A 286 -19.06 -8.59 -17.94
C GLY A 286 -18.23 -7.38 -18.33
N LYS A 287 -18.81 -6.47 -19.12
CA LYS A 287 -18.19 -5.19 -19.49
C LYS A 287 -17.96 -4.31 -18.25
N SER A 288 -18.94 -4.21 -17.35
CA SER A 288 -18.81 -3.46 -16.09
C SER A 288 -17.70 -4.01 -15.20
N PHE A 289 -17.62 -5.32 -15.05
CA PHE A 289 -16.55 -5.95 -14.26
C PHE A 289 -15.17 -5.66 -14.87
N THR A 290 -15.04 -5.70 -16.20
CA THR A 290 -13.80 -5.36 -16.88
C THR A 290 -13.43 -3.89 -16.67
N LEU A 291 -14.39 -2.96 -16.76
CA LEU A 291 -14.13 -1.55 -16.46
C LEU A 291 -13.65 -1.35 -15.00
N ILE A 292 -14.31 -2.00 -14.05
CA ILE A 292 -13.93 -1.94 -12.62
C ILE A 292 -12.49 -2.42 -12.42
N MET A 293 -12.07 -3.51 -13.09
CA MET A 293 -10.71 -4.01 -13.01
C MET A 293 -9.68 -2.94 -13.43
N TYR A 294 -9.95 -2.23 -14.54
CA TYR A 294 -9.08 -1.14 -14.98
C TYR A 294 -9.17 0.10 -14.07
N LEU A 295 -10.37 0.45 -13.60
CA LEU A 295 -10.50 1.56 -12.64
C LEU A 295 -9.72 1.30 -11.36
N ILE A 296 -9.66 0.06 -10.86
CA ILE A 296 -8.84 -0.30 -9.71
C ILE A 296 -7.36 0.02 -10.00
N ASP A 297 -6.86 -0.27 -11.20
CA ASP A 297 -5.50 0.07 -11.62
C ASP A 297 -5.27 1.59 -11.64
N PHE A 298 -6.11 2.31 -12.35
CA PHE A 298 -5.93 3.75 -12.55
C PHE A 298 -6.30 4.60 -11.32
N CYS A 299 -7.12 4.08 -10.43
CA CYS A 299 -7.37 4.68 -9.11
C CYS A 299 -6.36 4.19 -8.06
N TYR A 300 -5.38 3.39 -8.44
CA TYR A 300 -4.35 2.86 -7.54
C TYR A 300 -4.92 2.17 -6.30
N GLY A 301 -6.04 1.48 -6.47
CA GLY A 301 -6.74 0.79 -5.39
C GLY A 301 -7.65 1.67 -4.53
N ASP A 302 -7.75 2.97 -4.77
CA ASP A 302 -8.75 3.82 -4.11
C ASP A 302 -10.17 3.39 -4.49
N ILE A 303 -10.76 2.55 -3.66
CA ILE A 303 -12.09 1.96 -3.90
C ILE A 303 -13.18 3.01 -3.94
N GLN A 304 -13.05 4.10 -3.21
CA GLN A 304 -14.00 5.20 -3.24
C GLN A 304 -13.94 5.93 -4.59
N ALA A 305 -12.73 6.14 -5.11
CA ALA A 305 -12.55 6.70 -6.46
C ALA A 305 -13.06 5.73 -7.53
N VAL A 306 -12.76 4.43 -7.42
CA VAL A 306 -13.29 3.39 -8.33
C VAL A 306 -14.81 3.44 -8.37
N LYS A 307 -15.47 3.41 -7.22
CA LYS A 307 -16.94 3.45 -7.13
C LYS A 307 -17.50 4.74 -7.69
N ARG A 308 -16.90 5.86 -7.36
CA ARG A 308 -17.29 7.20 -7.82
C ARG A 308 -17.15 7.36 -9.34
N LEU A 309 -16.07 6.86 -9.93
CA LEU A 309 -15.85 6.88 -11.38
C LEU A 309 -16.73 5.86 -12.10
N PHE A 310 -16.87 4.65 -11.55
CA PHE A 310 -17.77 3.66 -12.12
C PHE A 310 -19.22 4.14 -12.12
N SER A 311 -19.68 4.80 -11.05
CA SER A 311 -21.05 5.35 -10.98
C SER A 311 -21.35 6.42 -12.04
N LYS A 312 -20.32 7.08 -12.57
CA LYS A 312 -20.43 8.07 -13.66
C LYS A 312 -20.30 7.46 -15.06
N SER A 313 -19.94 6.19 -15.17
CA SER A 313 -19.80 5.51 -16.44
C SER A 313 -21.15 5.11 -17.03
N ALA A 314 -21.25 5.02 -18.34
CA ALA A 314 -22.45 4.56 -19.02
C ALA A 314 -22.78 3.06 -18.78
N LEU A 315 -21.84 2.31 -18.20
CA LEU A 315 -22.05 0.91 -17.82
C LEU A 315 -22.75 0.77 -16.45
N CYS A 316 -22.74 1.82 -15.62
CA CYS A 316 -23.40 1.80 -14.32
C CYS A 316 -24.91 2.06 -14.49
N LYS A 317 -25.73 1.08 -14.16
CA LYS A 317 -27.18 1.22 -14.15
C LYS A 317 -27.69 1.63 -12.78
N ASP A 318 -28.85 2.27 -12.70
CA ASP A 318 -29.47 2.74 -11.45
C ASP A 318 -29.61 1.66 -10.38
N ASP A 319 -29.86 0.42 -10.78
CA ASP A 319 -29.98 -0.71 -9.85
C ASP A 319 -28.63 -1.19 -9.31
N TYR A 320 -27.49 -0.77 -9.90
CA TYR A 320 -26.14 -1.13 -9.47
C TYR A 320 -25.72 -0.42 -8.16
N LEU A 321 -26.34 0.70 -7.87
CA LEU A 321 -26.06 1.50 -6.66
C LEU A 321 -27.07 1.24 -5.53
N LYS A 322 -28.01 0.29 -5.72
CA LYS A 322 -29.00 -0.08 -4.67
C LYS A 322 -28.49 -1.26 -3.84
N PRO A 323 -28.53 -1.18 -2.51
CA PRO A 323 -28.12 -2.27 -1.63
C PRO A 323 -28.93 -3.55 -1.87
N LYS A 324 -28.31 -4.61 -2.36
CA LYS A 324 -28.96 -5.84 -2.78
C LYS A 324 -28.26 -7.12 -2.31
N TYR A 325 -26.94 -7.09 -2.19
CA TYR A 325 -26.12 -8.26 -1.94
C TYR A 325 -25.72 -8.35 -0.48
N LEU A 326 -25.91 -9.51 0.17
CA LEU A 326 -25.47 -9.75 1.53
C LEU A 326 -23.95 -9.92 1.57
N VAL A 327 -23.31 -9.31 2.56
CA VAL A 327 -21.90 -9.52 2.87
C VAL A 327 -21.83 -10.66 3.89
N ASP A 328 -21.22 -11.78 3.50
CA ASP A 328 -20.84 -12.93 4.30
C ASP A 328 -21.52 -13.07 5.67
N ASN A 329 -22.66 -13.74 5.72
CA ASN A 329 -23.44 -14.02 6.93
C ASN A 329 -23.81 -12.80 7.79
N SER A 330 -23.59 -11.58 7.30
CA SER A 330 -23.97 -10.35 7.99
C SER A 330 -25.36 -9.87 7.57
N LYS A 331 -25.99 -9.06 8.42
CA LYS A 331 -27.25 -8.37 8.08
C LYS A 331 -27.05 -7.18 7.12
N TYR A 332 -25.81 -6.88 6.74
CA TYR A 332 -25.48 -5.74 5.88
C TYR A 332 -25.62 -6.11 4.41
N LYS A 333 -26.28 -5.25 3.66
CA LYS A 333 -26.37 -5.36 2.21
C LYS A 333 -25.47 -4.33 1.55
N ILE A 334 -24.73 -4.76 0.55
CA ILE A 334 -23.97 -3.88 -0.34
C ILE A 334 -24.66 -3.77 -1.70
N ASP A 335 -24.38 -2.73 -2.43
CA ASP A 335 -24.85 -2.58 -3.80
C ASP A 335 -24.04 -3.45 -4.78
N LYS A 336 -24.50 -3.50 -6.03
CA LYS A 336 -23.85 -4.35 -7.06
C LYS A 336 -22.45 -3.83 -7.44
N ALA A 337 -22.22 -2.52 -7.40
CA ALA A 337 -20.91 -1.94 -7.67
C ALA A 337 -19.91 -2.38 -6.61
N ASP A 338 -20.22 -2.26 -5.32
CA ASP A 338 -19.38 -2.75 -4.22
C ASP A 338 -19.15 -4.26 -4.31
N TYR A 339 -20.20 -5.03 -4.66
CA TYR A 339 -20.07 -6.48 -4.85
C TYR A 339 -19.10 -6.83 -5.99
N MET A 340 -19.16 -6.10 -7.11
CA MET A 340 -18.26 -6.32 -8.25
C MET A 340 -16.83 -5.89 -7.92
N ILE A 341 -16.63 -4.78 -7.22
CA ILE A 341 -15.34 -4.34 -6.72
C ILE A 341 -14.76 -5.40 -5.77
N LYS A 342 -15.56 -5.88 -4.81
CA LYS A 342 -15.16 -6.99 -3.93
C LYS A 342 -14.69 -8.20 -4.71
N ARG A 343 -15.45 -8.64 -5.71
CA ARG A 343 -15.07 -9.77 -6.56
C ARG A 343 -13.79 -9.54 -7.35
N ALA A 344 -13.56 -8.32 -7.81
CA ALA A 344 -12.33 -7.97 -8.51
C ALA A 344 -11.10 -8.07 -7.59
N ILE A 345 -11.23 -7.66 -6.36
CA ILE A 345 -10.13 -7.65 -5.37
C ILE A 345 -9.88 -9.06 -4.80
N VAL A 346 -10.93 -9.68 -4.27
CA VAL A 346 -10.82 -10.96 -3.54
C VAL A 346 -10.80 -12.17 -4.46
N GLY A 347 -11.28 -11.98 -5.70
CA GLY A 347 -11.50 -13.07 -6.65
C GLY A 347 -12.75 -13.89 -6.30
N THR A 348 -12.98 -14.95 -7.08
CA THR A 348 -14.04 -15.94 -6.85
C THR A 348 -13.42 -17.32 -6.74
N LYS A 349 -14.04 -18.23 -5.99
CA LYS A 349 -13.58 -19.61 -5.92
C LYS A 349 -14.30 -20.45 -6.97
N ASP A 350 -13.55 -21.33 -7.64
CA ASP A 350 -14.12 -22.39 -8.47
C ASP A 350 -14.70 -23.52 -7.58
N SER A 351 -15.30 -24.53 -8.22
CA SER A 351 -15.85 -25.71 -7.53
C SER A 351 -14.82 -26.52 -6.73
N LYS A 352 -13.52 -26.33 -6.99
CA LYS A 352 -12.39 -26.95 -6.27
C LYS A 352 -11.81 -26.05 -5.18
N GLY A 353 -12.37 -24.84 -4.97
CA GLY A 353 -11.91 -23.89 -3.96
C GLY A 353 -10.72 -23.03 -4.39
N ASN A 354 -10.25 -23.10 -5.66
CA ASN A 354 -9.19 -22.24 -6.16
C ASN A 354 -9.72 -20.84 -6.41
N VAL A 355 -8.92 -19.83 -6.07
CA VAL A 355 -9.27 -18.44 -6.36
C VAL A 355 -9.09 -18.16 -7.85
N ILE A 356 -10.17 -17.71 -8.49
CA ILE A 356 -10.22 -17.34 -9.90
C ILE A 356 -10.77 -15.91 -10.04
N ASN A 357 -10.48 -15.27 -11.19
CA ASN A 357 -10.92 -13.90 -11.48
C ASN A 357 -10.48 -12.86 -10.43
N GLN A 358 -9.41 -13.14 -9.71
CA GLN A 358 -8.78 -12.19 -8.83
C GLN A 358 -7.99 -11.17 -9.66
N TYR A 359 -8.09 -9.90 -9.28
CA TYR A 359 -7.20 -8.89 -9.80
C TYR A 359 -5.78 -9.12 -9.27
N LYS A 360 -4.94 -9.76 -10.09
CA LYS A 360 -3.59 -10.17 -9.68
C LYS A 360 -2.61 -9.01 -9.45
N ASN A 361 -2.93 -7.84 -9.98
CA ASN A 361 -2.14 -6.63 -9.83
C ASN A 361 -2.72 -5.69 -8.77
N PHE A 362 -3.75 -6.12 -8.03
CA PHE A 362 -4.20 -5.39 -6.88
C PHE A 362 -3.09 -5.45 -5.83
N ARG A 363 -2.36 -4.36 -5.78
CA ARG A 363 -1.26 -4.15 -4.85
C ARG A 363 -1.59 -2.87 -4.14
N LEU A 364 -1.70 -2.95 -2.84
CA LEU A 364 -1.85 -1.77 -2.00
C LEU A 364 -0.58 -0.95 -1.98
#